data_fd6d98fe589fc2d38d01023837727bd1
#
_entry.id   fd6d98fe589fc2d38d01023837727bd1
#
_cell.length_a   1.000
_cell.length_b   1.000
_cell.length_c   1.000
_cell.angle_alpha   90.00
_cell.angle_beta   90.00
_cell.angle_gamma   90.00
#
_symmetry.space_group_name_H-M   'P 1'
#
loop_
_entity.id
_entity.type
_entity.pdbx_description
1 polymer ?
#
loop_
_entity_poly.entity_id
_entity_poly.type
_entity_poly.pdbx_seq_one_letter_code
_entity_poly.pdbx_strand_id
1 'polypeptide(L)'
;MAGNDLSAKIRDLRAKHSLTLEQVAQQVGVGRSTVRKWETGLIANMRRDKIEKLARALHTTPGYLMGWESDVDSSSFILPDNIIPMPVMDKIPLLGSIACGAPILAEEHIEDYVDKPAHIKADFSLTCKGDSMINARIFDGDIVYIRQQDTVQSGEIAAVLIDSEATLKRVRLFDDHISLEPENPQYRPIVLWGEEMNTVRILGKAVAFTSTVR
;
A
#
# COMPACT_ATOMS: atom_id res chain seq x y z
N MET A 1 -43.18 0.93 -9.35
CA MET A 1 -42.27 1.40 -10.41
C MET A 1 -41.85 2.82 -10.04
N ALA A 2 -40.80 2.97 -9.24
CA ALA A 2 -40.23 4.28 -8.92
C ALA A 2 -39.12 4.51 -9.95
N GLY A 3 -39.43 5.30 -10.97
CA GLY A 3 -38.41 5.84 -11.87
C GLY A 3 -37.48 6.71 -11.04
N ASN A 4 -36.27 6.30 -10.92
CA ASN A 4 -35.19 7.08 -10.32
C ASN A 4 -34.97 8.27 -11.27
N ASP A 5 -35.71 9.38 -11.05
CA ASP A 5 -35.74 10.50 -11.97
C ASP A 5 -34.41 11.26 -11.90
N LEU A 6 -33.58 11.12 -12.92
CA LEU A 6 -32.30 11.84 -13.07
C LEU A 6 -32.47 13.35 -12.77
N SER A 7 -33.58 13.93 -13.16
CA SER A 7 -33.91 15.34 -12.97
C SER A 7 -34.02 15.69 -11.48
N ALA A 8 -34.71 14.86 -10.69
CA ALA A 8 -34.82 15.05 -9.24
C ALA A 8 -33.43 14.96 -8.57
N LYS A 9 -32.63 13.96 -8.94
CA LYS A 9 -31.26 13.80 -8.41
C LYS A 9 -30.36 15.01 -8.70
N ILE A 10 -30.40 15.53 -9.92
CA ILE A 10 -29.61 16.72 -10.28
C ILE A 10 -30.01 17.91 -9.43
N ARG A 11 -31.32 18.16 -9.28
CA ARG A 11 -31.83 19.27 -8.48
C ARG A 11 -31.49 19.15 -7.00
N ASP A 12 -31.65 17.95 -6.43
CA ASP A 12 -31.44 17.69 -5.02
C ASP A 12 -29.94 17.77 -4.66
N LEU A 13 -29.05 17.22 -5.49
CA LEU A 13 -27.61 17.35 -5.30
C LEU A 13 -27.13 18.80 -5.44
N ARG A 14 -27.66 19.54 -6.43
CA ARG A 14 -27.32 20.96 -6.56
C ARG A 14 -27.75 21.75 -5.33
N ALA A 15 -28.96 21.50 -4.81
CA ALA A 15 -29.46 22.14 -3.59
C ALA A 15 -28.64 21.74 -2.37
N LYS A 16 -28.30 20.45 -2.21
CA LYS A 16 -27.45 19.92 -1.13
C LYS A 16 -26.11 20.63 -1.06
N HIS A 17 -25.50 20.92 -2.22
CA HIS A 17 -24.20 21.62 -2.30
C HIS A 17 -24.33 23.14 -2.45
N SER A 18 -25.54 23.70 -2.28
CA SER A 18 -25.82 25.15 -2.37
C SER A 18 -25.31 25.79 -3.68
N LEU A 19 -25.30 25.03 -4.78
CA LEU A 19 -24.86 25.51 -6.09
C LEU A 19 -25.98 26.21 -6.84
N THR A 20 -25.66 27.29 -7.56
CA THR A 20 -26.59 27.94 -8.48
C THR A 20 -26.59 27.21 -9.85
N LEU A 21 -27.67 27.38 -10.61
CA LEU A 21 -27.75 26.85 -11.98
C LEU A 21 -26.60 27.34 -12.86
N GLU A 22 -26.13 28.58 -12.64
CA GLU A 22 -25.04 29.22 -13.37
C GLU A 22 -23.70 28.55 -13.05
N GLN A 23 -23.42 28.28 -11.78
CA GLN A 23 -22.19 27.60 -11.33
C GLN A 23 -22.09 26.18 -11.92
N VAL A 24 -23.17 25.41 -11.87
CA VAL A 24 -23.22 24.08 -12.48
C VAL A 24 -23.02 24.18 -13.99
N ALA A 25 -23.68 25.13 -14.66
CA ALA A 25 -23.58 25.35 -16.09
C ALA A 25 -22.12 25.66 -16.53
N GLN A 26 -21.45 26.52 -15.77
CA GLN A 26 -20.05 26.90 -16.01
C GLN A 26 -19.10 25.71 -15.85
N GLN A 27 -19.27 24.90 -14.79
CA GLN A 27 -18.42 23.73 -14.55
C GLN A 27 -18.60 22.63 -15.62
N VAL A 28 -19.84 22.43 -16.11
CA VAL A 28 -20.16 21.43 -17.14
C VAL A 28 -19.83 21.93 -18.54
N GLY A 29 -19.70 23.27 -18.73
CA GLY A 29 -19.50 23.89 -20.03
C GLY A 29 -20.77 23.84 -20.89
N VAL A 30 -21.91 24.30 -20.32
CA VAL A 30 -23.22 24.41 -20.97
C VAL A 30 -23.91 25.70 -20.57
N GLY A 31 -25.02 26.06 -21.22
CA GLY A 31 -25.81 27.21 -20.82
C GLY A 31 -26.69 26.90 -19.59
N ARG A 32 -26.97 27.91 -18.76
CA ARG A 32 -27.91 27.85 -17.61
C ARG A 32 -29.24 27.21 -17.98
N SER A 33 -29.78 27.55 -19.15
CA SER A 33 -31.06 27.01 -19.65
C SER A 33 -30.99 25.49 -19.87
N THR A 34 -29.82 24.96 -20.21
CA THR A 34 -29.61 23.53 -20.39
C THR A 34 -29.68 22.79 -19.05
N VAL A 35 -29.02 23.31 -18.02
CA VAL A 35 -29.07 22.72 -16.68
C VAL A 35 -30.53 22.74 -16.14
N ARG A 36 -31.27 23.84 -16.37
CA ARG A 36 -32.67 23.90 -16.00
C ARG A 36 -33.53 22.85 -16.73
N LYS A 37 -33.26 22.60 -18.02
CA LYS A 37 -33.97 21.56 -18.79
C LYS A 37 -33.64 20.14 -18.28
N TRP A 38 -32.45 19.91 -17.76
CA TRP A 38 -32.11 18.66 -17.11
C TRP A 38 -32.85 18.47 -15.79
N GLU A 39 -32.95 19.51 -14.96
CA GLU A 39 -33.70 19.47 -13.69
C GLU A 39 -35.22 19.37 -13.85
N THR A 40 -35.74 19.74 -15.02
CA THR A 40 -37.18 19.65 -15.33
C THR A 40 -37.54 18.42 -16.18
N GLY A 41 -36.56 17.56 -16.50
CA GLY A 41 -36.82 16.35 -17.28
C GLY A 41 -37.09 16.59 -18.76
N LEU A 42 -36.97 17.83 -19.27
CA LEU A 42 -37.19 18.16 -20.67
C LEU A 42 -36.12 17.56 -21.59
N ILE A 43 -34.97 17.19 -21.09
CA ILE A 43 -33.89 16.52 -21.80
C ILE A 43 -33.48 15.30 -20.98
N ALA A 44 -33.87 14.11 -21.42
CA ALA A 44 -33.52 12.83 -20.79
C ALA A 44 -32.20 12.24 -21.32
N ASN A 45 -31.84 12.53 -22.59
CA ASN A 45 -30.66 11.98 -23.22
C ASN A 45 -29.47 12.94 -23.09
N MET A 46 -28.57 12.65 -22.16
CA MET A 46 -27.34 13.39 -21.93
C MET A 46 -26.16 12.64 -22.55
N ARG A 47 -25.23 13.35 -23.22
CA ARG A 47 -23.98 12.74 -23.72
C ARG A 47 -23.09 12.30 -22.56
N ARG A 48 -22.36 11.22 -22.74
CA ARG A 48 -21.48 10.64 -21.69
C ARG A 48 -20.51 11.66 -21.10
N ASP A 49 -19.88 12.49 -21.94
CA ASP A 49 -18.97 13.56 -21.52
C ASP A 49 -19.62 14.59 -20.61
N LYS A 50 -20.91 14.86 -20.81
CA LYS A 50 -21.69 15.78 -19.98
C LYS A 50 -22.13 15.16 -18.67
N ILE A 51 -22.44 13.86 -18.65
CA ILE A 51 -22.78 13.12 -17.44
C ILE A 51 -21.58 13.11 -16.49
N GLU A 52 -20.36 12.84 -17.01
CA GLU A 52 -19.13 12.83 -16.21
C GLU A 52 -18.84 14.20 -15.58
N LYS A 53 -18.93 15.27 -16.40
CA LYS A 53 -18.72 16.64 -15.92
C LYS A 53 -19.77 17.07 -14.91
N LEU A 54 -21.02 16.67 -15.12
CA LEU A 54 -22.13 16.97 -14.22
C LEU A 54 -21.98 16.23 -12.89
N ALA A 55 -21.61 14.96 -12.91
CA ALA A 55 -21.33 14.18 -11.72
C ALA A 55 -20.21 14.81 -10.89
N ARG A 56 -19.14 15.26 -11.54
CA ARG A 56 -18.02 15.96 -10.89
C ARG A 56 -18.48 17.30 -10.29
N ALA A 57 -19.27 18.08 -11.03
CA ALA A 57 -19.81 19.37 -10.56
C ALA A 57 -20.77 19.24 -9.37
N LEU A 58 -21.48 18.11 -9.28
CA LEU A 58 -22.42 17.80 -8.21
C LEU A 58 -21.81 16.92 -7.10
N HIS A 59 -20.50 16.69 -7.11
CA HIS A 59 -19.76 15.87 -6.14
C HIS A 59 -20.36 14.47 -5.96
N THR A 60 -20.65 13.80 -7.08
CA THR A 60 -21.23 12.45 -7.14
C THR A 60 -20.60 11.60 -8.24
N THR A 61 -21.06 10.36 -8.40
CA THR A 61 -20.60 9.46 -9.47
C THR A 61 -21.56 9.47 -10.67
N PRO A 62 -21.07 9.22 -11.90
CA PRO A 62 -21.93 8.99 -13.06
C PRO A 62 -22.93 7.85 -12.84
N GLY A 63 -22.52 6.78 -12.13
CA GLY A 63 -23.36 5.63 -11.82
C GLY A 63 -24.56 5.99 -10.95
N TYR A 64 -24.33 6.83 -9.93
CA TYR A 64 -25.41 7.35 -9.09
C TYR A 64 -26.43 8.20 -9.87
N LEU A 65 -25.94 9.12 -10.72
CA LEU A 65 -26.82 9.94 -11.56
C LEU A 65 -27.66 9.09 -12.50
N MET A 66 -27.08 8.04 -13.07
CA MET A 66 -27.74 7.13 -14.03
C MET A 66 -28.64 6.10 -13.32
N GLY A 67 -28.66 6.05 -11.98
CA GLY A 67 -29.49 5.11 -11.23
C GLY A 67 -28.95 3.69 -11.18
N TRP A 68 -27.67 3.48 -11.52
CA TRP A 68 -27.00 2.17 -11.43
C TRP A 68 -26.45 1.90 -10.04
N GLU A 69 -26.23 2.97 -9.26
CA GLU A 69 -25.83 2.93 -7.85
C GLU A 69 -26.98 3.53 -7.02
N SER A 70 -27.41 2.83 -5.99
CA SER A 70 -28.30 3.37 -4.97
C SER A 70 -27.53 4.40 -4.13
N ASP A 71 -28.25 5.28 -3.41
CA ASP A 71 -27.71 6.26 -2.46
C ASP A 71 -26.77 5.57 -1.44
N VAL A 72 -25.52 5.35 -1.85
CA VAL A 72 -24.43 5.11 -0.92
C VAL A 72 -23.79 6.48 -0.75
N ASP A 73 -24.20 7.18 0.28
CA ASP A 73 -23.52 8.37 0.79
C ASP A 73 -22.03 7.99 0.93
N SER A 74 -21.18 8.48 0.05
CA SER A 74 -19.72 8.21 0.09
C SER A 74 -19.08 8.73 1.39
N SER A 75 -19.86 9.42 2.23
CA SER A 75 -19.47 9.93 3.54
C SER A 75 -19.98 9.09 4.71
N SER A 76 -20.76 8.03 4.48
CA SER A 76 -21.32 7.21 5.56
C SER A 76 -21.50 5.74 5.21
N PHE A 77 -20.51 5.13 4.53
CA PHE A 77 -20.33 3.70 4.70
C PHE A 77 -19.77 3.53 6.11
N ILE A 78 -20.65 3.58 7.11
CA ILE A 78 -20.31 3.13 8.46
C ILE A 78 -20.10 1.63 8.30
N LEU A 79 -18.84 1.27 8.09
CA LEU A 79 -18.43 -0.13 8.20
C LEU A 79 -18.87 -0.58 9.61
N PRO A 80 -19.59 -1.69 9.75
CA PRO A 80 -19.79 -2.28 11.07
C PRO A 80 -18.45 -2.31 11.81
N ASP A 81 -18.44 -2.06 13.11
CA ASP A 81 -17.23 -1.94 13.94
C ASP A 81 -16.28 -3.14 13.82
N ASN A 82 -16.76 -4.25 13.27
CA ASN A 82 -15.99 -5.47 13.02
C ASN A 82 -15.42 -5.58 11.59
N ILE A 83 -15.67 -4.62 10.70
CA ILE A 83 -15.08 -4.58 9.35
C ILE A 83 -13.96 -3.56 9.31
N ILE A 84 -12.74 -4.04 9.25
CA ILE A 84 -11.55 -3.22 9.02
C ILE A 84 -11.42 -3.03 7.50
N PRO A 85 -11.42 -1.78 6.98
CA PRO A 85 -11.18 -1.56 5.56
C PRO A 85 -9.83 -2.17 5.16
N MET A 86 -9.79 -2.77 3.96
CA MET A 86 -8.53 -3.28 3.43
C MET A 86 -7.49 -2.15 3.41
N PRO A 87 -6.29 -2.40 3.96
CA PRO A 87 -5.23 -1.39 3.94
C PRO A 87 -4.88 -1.02 2.49
N VAL A 88 -4.56 0.23 2.25
CA VAL A 88 -3.93 0.65 0.99
C VAL A 88 -2.63 -0.14 0.84
N MET A 89 -2.41 -0.72 -0.34
CA MET A 89 -1.23 -1.54 -0.63
C MET A 89 -0.28 -0.74 -1.52
N ASP A 90 1.01 -0.83 -1.23
CA ASP A 90 2.11 -0.33 -2.06
C ASP A 90 2.92 -1.51 -2.60
N LYS A 91 3.55 -1.33 -3.76
CA LYS A 91 4.49 -2.32 -4.30
C LYS A 91 5.92 -1.99 -3.90
N ILE A 92 6.65 -3.00 -3.45
CA ILE A 92 8.09 -2.90 -3.20
C ILE A 92 8.85 -4.03 -3.89
N PRO A 93 10.13 -3.83 -4.26
CA PRO A 93 10.92 -4.87 -4.89
C PRO A 93 11.16 -6.05 -3.95
N LEU A 94 11.02 -7.26 -4.48
CA LEU A 94 11.50 -8.49 -3.89
C LEU A 94 12.90 -8.76 -4.44
N LEU A 95 13.89 -8.76 -3.58
CA LEU A 95 15.27 -9.00 -3.97
C LEU A 95 15.63 -10.50 -3.82
N GLY A 96 16.32 -11.01 -4.80
CA GLY A 96 16.88 -12.34 -4.80
C GLY A 96 18.31 -12.38 -4.25
N SER A 97 19.25 -12.65 -5.13
CA SER A 97 20.67 -12.69 -4.79
C SER A 97 21.24 -11.27 -4.76
N ILE A 98 21.91 -10.89 -3.67
CA ILE A 98 22.51 -9.56 -3.53
C ILE A 98 24.03 -9.71 -3.70
N ALA A 99 24.59 -9.10 -4.77
CA ALA A 99 26.02 -9.09 -5.01
C ALA A 99 26.77 -8.06 -4.14
N CYS A 100 27.96 -8.40 -3.70
CA CYS A 100 28.86 -7.47 -3.04
C CYS A 100 29.28 -6.34 -3.98
N GLY A 101 29.24 -5.10 -3.48
CA GLY A 101 29.73 -3.92 -4.21
C GLY A 101 28.72 -3.23 -5.10
N ALA A 102 27.60 -3.86 -5.45
CA ALA A 102 26.49 -3.21 -6.16
C ALA A 102 25.50 -2.52 -5.19
N PRO A 103 24.77 -1.47 -5.64
CA PRO A 103 23.66 -0.91 -4.86
C PRO A 103 22.60 -1.99 -4.57
N ILE A 104 22.04 -2.01 -3.37
CA ILE A 104 21.06 -3.01 -2.94
C ILE A 104 19.85 -3.06 -3.89
N LEU A 105 19.37 -1.91 -4.33
CA LEU A 105 18.22 -1.77 -5.24
C LEU A 105 18.63 -1.70 -6.72
N ALA A 106 19.75 -2.30 -7.11
CA ALA A 106 20.09 -2.45 -8.52
C ALA A 106 19.10 -3.38 -9.23
N GLU A 107 18.74 -3.06 -10.47
CA GLU A 107 17.75 -3.85 -11.25
C GLU A 107 18.11 -5.34 -11.33
N GLU A 108 19.41 -5.67 -11.37
CA GLU A 108 19.92 -7.04 -11.40
C GLU A 108 19.61 -7.87 -10.15
N HIS A 109 19.26 -7.22 -9.02
CA HIS A 109 18.90 -7.88 -7.78
C HIS A 109 17.40 -8.09 -7.64
N ILE A 110 16.57 -7.43 -8.45
CA ILE A 110 15.11 -7.49 -8.35
C ILE A 110 14.60 -8.72 -9.08
N GLU A 111 14.01 -9.65 -8.33
CA GLU A 111 13.36 -10.83 -8.89
C GLU A 111 11.89 -10.57 -9.24
N ASP A 112 11.18 -9.81 -8.39
CA ASP A 112 9.75 -9.53 -8.54
C ASP A 112 9.37 -8.29 -7.70
N TYR A 113 8.08 -7.95 -7.71
CA TYR A 113 7.48 -6.93 -6.85
C TYR A 113 6.35 -7.54 -6.03
N VAL A 114 6.33 -7.24 -4.73
CA VAL A 114 5.30 -7.72 -3.81
C VAL A 114 4.49 -6.58 -3.22
N ASP A 115 3.23 -6.86 -2.92
CA ASP A 115 2.34 -5.91 -2.27
C ASP A 115 2.60 -5.90 -0.76
N LYS A 116 2.68 -4.70 -0.18
CA LYS A 116 2.75 -4.48 1.27
C LYS A 116 1.72 -3.45 1.72
N PRO A 117 1.21 -3.53 2.95
CA PRO A 117 0.41 -2.46 3.53
C PRO A 117 1.17 -1.12 3.54
N ALA A 118 0.53 -0.04 3.05
CA ALA A 118 1.17 1.27 2.89
C ALA A 118 1.69 1.88 4.22
N HIS A 119 1.10 1.49 5.36
CA HIS A 119 1.55 1.93 6.68
C HIS A 119 2.88 1.30 7.11
N ILE A 120 3.30 0.17 6.50
CA ILE A 120 4.59 -0.47 6.79
C ILE A 120 5.68 0.28 6.01
N LYS A 121 6.61 0.90 6.72
CA LYS A 121 7.75 1.61 6.13
C LYS A 121 8.87 0.62 5.83
N ALA A 122 8.89 0.11 4.61
CA ALA A 122 9.91 -0.79 4.07
C ALA A 122 10.27 -0.37 2.66
N ASP A 123 11.52 -0.59 2.28
CA ASP A 123 12.09 -0.17 1.00
C ASP A 123 12.25 -1.35 0.02
N PHE A 124 12.47 -2.56 0.55
CA PHE A 124 12.55 -3.79 -0.22
C PHE A 124 12.10 -4.99 0.62
N SER A 125 12.03 -6.15 0.00
CA SER A 125 11.69 -7.41 0.66
C SER A 125 12.66 -8.53 0.26
N LEU A 126 12.72 -9.55 1.11
CA LEU A 126 13.50 -10.76 0.91
C LEU A 126 12.63 -11.98 1.19
N THR A 127 12.83 -13.05 0.44
CA THR A 127 12.26 -14.37 0.79
C THR A 127 13.13 -15.02 1.85
N CYS A 128 12.55 -15.38 2.99
CA CYS A 128 13.24 -16.16 4.02
C CYS A 128 13.51 -17.57 3.48
N LYS A 129 14.75 -18.04 3.61
CA LYS A 129 15.16 -19.41 3.26
C LYS A 129 15.63 -20.13 4.51
N GLY A 130 15.09 -21.33 4.73
CA GLY A 130 15.43 -22.18 5.86
C GLY A 130 14.68 -21.81 7.15
N ASP A 131 15.12 -22.36 8.26
CA ASP A 131 14.42 -22.36 9.54
C ASP A 131 15.18 -21.63 10.67
N SER A 132 16.22 -20.86 10.31
CA SER A 132 17.07 -20.19 11.31
C SER A 132 16.34 -19.13 12.14
N MET A 133 15.12 -18.69 11.74
CA MET A 133 14.37 -17.62 12.37
C MET A 133 13.00 -18.06 12.92
N ILE A 134 12.78 -19.36 13.12
CA ILE A 134 11.47 -19.93 13.49
C ILE A 134 10.92 -19.41 14.81
N ASN A 135 11.78 -19.15 15.81
CA ASN A 135 11.36 -18.63 17.10
C ASN A 135 10.96 -17.13 17.02
N ALA A 136 11.35 -16.44 15.97
CA ALA A 136 10.83 -15.13 15.62
C ALA A 136 9.54 -15.22 14.79
N ARG A 137 8.98 -16.44 14.58
CA ARG A 137 7.82 -16.75 13.74
C ARG A 137 8.02 -16.43 12.26
N ILE A 138 9.26 -16.37 11.81
CA ILE A 138 9.62 -16.20 10.40
C ILE A 138 10.03 -17.58 9.89
N PHE A 139 9.28 -18.11 8.91
CA PHE A 139 9.45 -19.46 8.39
C PHE A 139 10.01 -19.44 6.96
N ASP A 140 10.45 -20.59 6.51
CA ASP A 140 10.88 -20.79 5.14
C ASP A 140 9.76 -20.39 4.14
N GLY A 141 10.11 -19.56 3.14
CA GLY A 141 9.17 -19.03 2.15
C GLY A 141 8.41 -17.77 2.58
N ASP A 142 8.56 -17.29 3.81
CA ASP A 142 7.97 -16.02 4.23
C ASP A 142 8.63 -14.83 3.53
N ILE A 143 7.83 -13.81 3.21
CA ILE A 143 8.34 -12.56 2.64
C ILE A 143 8.56 -11.57 3.77
N VAL A 144 9.81 -11.16 3.98
CA VAL A 144 10.22 -10.24 5.03
C VAL A 144 10.43 -8.85 4.45
N TYR A 145 9.78 -7.85 5.02
CA TYR A 145 9.86 -6.44 4.62
C TYR A 145 11.01 -5.76 5.35
N ILE A 146 11.91 -5.15 4.59
CA ILE A 146 13.16 -4.56 5.11
C ILE A 146 13.12 -3.04 4.90
N ARG A 147 13.39 -2.31 5.97
CA ARG A 147 13.70 -0.88 5.89
C ARG A 147 15.20 -0.73 5.73
N GLN A 148 15.61 -0.14 4.60
CA GLN A 148 17.01 0.07 4.28
C GLN A 148 17.69 1.01 5.28
N GLN A 149 18.74 0.54 5.92
CA GLN A 149 19.58 1.30 6.83
C GLN A 149 20.88 0.56 7.09
N ASP A 150 21.98 1.31 7.29
CA ASP A 150 23.32 0.72 7.47
C ASP A 150 23.60 0.30 8.92
N THR A 151 22.72 0.64 9.87
CA THR A 151 22.87 0.33 11.28
C THR A 151 21.55 -0.13 11.89
N VAL A 152 21.62 -0.95 12.94
CA VAL A 152 20.48 -1.39 13.73
C VAL A 152 20.80 -1.29 15.22
N GLN A 153 19.76 -1.29 16.06
CA GLN A 153 19.94 -1.36 17.50
C GLN A 153 20.23 -2.81 17.92
N SER A 154 21.00 -2.97 18.99
CA SER A 154 21.28 -4.31 19.54
C SER A 154 19.98 -5.01 19.93
N GLY A 155 19.80 -6.23 19.41
CA GLY A 155 18.61 -7.04 19.62
C GLY A 155 17.58 -6.95 18.48
N GLU A 156 17.77 -6.10 17.49
CA GLU A 156 16.89 -6.04 16.30
C GLU A 156 17.18 -7.15 15.31
N ILE A 157 16.15 -7.58 14.57
CA ILE A 157 16.30 -8.51 13.45
C ILE A 157 16.63 -7.69 12.21
N ALA A 158 17.68 -8.09 11.50
CA ALA A 158 18.17 -7.40 10.32
C ALA A 158 18.48 -8.39 9.18
N ALA A 159 18.37 -7.88 7.97
CA ALA A 159 19.00 -8.47 6.82
C ALA A 159 20.49 -8.07 6.83
N VAL A 160 21.35 -9.04 6.85
CA VAL A 160 22.81 -8.86 6.85
C VAL A 160 23.41 -9.59 5.67
N LEU A 161 24.43 -9.00 5.06
CA LEU A 161 25.22 -9.63 4.00
C LEU A 161 26.52 -10.16 4.64
N ILE A 162 26.74 -11.47 4.48
CA ILE A 162 27.94 -12.16 4.92
C ILE A 162 28.46 -12.94 3.70
N ASP A 163 29.71 -12.78 3.32
CA ASP A 163 30.32 -13.52 2.22
C ASP A 163 29.48 -13.59 0.93
N SER A 164 28.78 -12.49 0.59
CA SER A 164 27.89 -12.36 -0.57
C SER A 164 26.51 -13.05 -0.44
N GLU A 165 26.15 -13.53 0.73
CA GLU A 165 24.83 -14.08 0.99
C GLU A 165 24.05 -13.18 1.95
N ALA A 166 22.83 -12.79 1.54
CA ALA A 166 21.91 -12.09 2.42
C ALA A 166 21.21 -13.09 3.36
N THR A 167 21.25 -12.83 4.64
CA THR A 167 20.62 -13.67 5.66
C THR A 167 19.91 -12.81 6.72
N LEU A 168 18.90 -13.38 7.36
CA LEU A 168 18.21 -12.76 8.51
C LEU A 168 18.84 -13.27 9.80
N LYS A 169 19.21 -12.35 10.69
CA LYS A 169 19.72 -12.66 12.03
C LYS A 169 19.25 -11.60 13.03
N ARG A 170 19.19 -11.98 14.30
CA ARG A 170 19.14 -10.99 15.37
C ARG A 170 20.55 -10.46 15.61
N VAL A 171 20.73 -9.16 15.44
CA VAL A 171 22.03 -8.51 15.59
C VAL A 171 22.21 -8.09 17.05
N ARG A 172 23.27 -8.54 17.69
CA ARG A 172 23.70 -8.06 19.00
C ARG A 172 25.01 -7.31 18.83
N LEU A 173 25.01 -6.07 19.27
CA LEU A 173 26.18 -5.19 19.21
C LEU A 173 26.82 -5.12 20.60
N PHE A 174 28.12 -5.37 20.64
CA PHE A 174 28.99 -5.24 21.81
C PHE A 174 30.12 -4.27 21.48
N ASP A 175 30.87 -3.84 22.48
CA ASP A 175 31.94 -2.85 22.29
C ASP A 175 33.09 -3.38 21.41
N ASP A 176 33.34 -4.70 21.43
CA ASP A 176 34.49 -5.36 20.81
C ASP A 176 34.10 -6.42 19.74
N HIS A 177 32.80 -6.75 19.61
CA HIS A 177 32.33 -7.74 18.65
C HIS A 177 30.88 -7.54 18.24
N ILE A 178 30.47 -8.23 17.17
CA ILE A 178 29.08 -8.36 16.71
C ILE A 178 28.71 -9.84 16.81
N SER A 179 27.54 -10.13 17.38
CA SER A 179 26.94 -11.46 17.36
C SER A 179 25.71 -11.46 16.46
N LEU A 180 25.67 -12.34 15.49
CA LEU A 180 24.56 -12.60 14.60
C LEU A 180 23.86 -13.87 15.04
N GLU A 181 22.76 -13.68 15.77
CA GLU A 181 22.06 -14.76 16.45
C GLU A 181 20.92 -15.31 15.59
N PRO A 182 20.86 -16.62 15.32
CA PRO A 182 19.67 -17.24 14.78
C PRO A 182 18.59 -17.31 15.84
N GLU A 183 17.34 -17.24 15.44
CA GLU A 183 16.16 -17.51 16.25
C GLU A 183 15.75 -18.99 16.16
N ASN A 184 16.72 -19.88 16.26
CA ASN A 184 16.57 -21.32 16.31
C ASN A 184 17.77 -21.94 17.04
N PRO A 185 17.56 -22.62 18.19
CA PRO A 185 18.63 -23.19 19.02
C PRO A 185 19.46 -24.27 18.32
N GLN A 186 19.01 -24.80 17.17
CA GLN A 186 19.76 -25.79 16.38
C GLN A 186 20.97 -25.15 15.68
N TYR A 187 20.98 -23.84 15.51
CA TYR A 187 22.04 -23.09 14.87
C TYR A 187 22.86 -22.33 15.92
N ARG A 188 24.16 -22.23 15.68
CA ARG A 188 25.06 -21.44 16.52
C ARG A 188 25.10 -19.98 16.06
N PRO A 189 25.23 -19.01 16.99
CA PRO A 189 25.53 -17.63 16.66
C PRO A 189 26.84 -17.52 15.87
N ILE A 190 26.90 -16.57 14.95
CA ILE A 190 28.14 -16.15 14.27
C ILE A 190 28.66 -14.94 15.05
N VAL A 191 29.84 -15.07 15.64
CA VAL A 191 30.45 -14.00 16.42
C VAL A 191 31.68 -13.50 15.67
N LEU A 192 31.76 -12.21 15.42
CA LEU A 192 32.79 -11.58 14.59
C LEU A 192 33.52 -10.53 15.44
N TRP A 193 34.82 -10.64 15.49
CA TRP A 193 35.70 -9.83 16.33
C TRP A 193 36.57 -8.90 15.51
N GLY A 194 36.82 -7.68 16.02
CA GLY A 194 37.77 -6.75 15.43
C GLY A 194 37.58 -6.54 13.93
N GLU A 195 38.56 -6.90 13.14
CA GLU A 195 38.53 -6.71 11.66
C GLU A 195 37.49 -7.58 10.95
N GLU A 196 37.10 -8.72 11.52
CA GLU A 196 36.07 -9.58 10.97
C GLU A 196 34.69 -8.88 10.94
N MET A 197 34.47 -7.91 11.82
CA MET A 197 33.24 -7.11 11.80
C MET A 197 33.03 -6.36 10.48
N ASN A 198 34.12 -6.05 9.75
CA ASN A 198 34.06 -5.38 8.46
C ASN A 198 33.59 -6.29 7.31
N THR A 199 33.53 -7.60 7.54
CA THR A 199 33.02 -8.57 6.55
C THR A 199 31.49 -8.62 6.51
N VAL A 200 30.83 -8.06 7.52
CA VAL A 200 29.36 -7.99 7.60
C VAL A 200 28.87 -6.61 7.19
N ARG A 201 27.91 -6.60 6.30
CA ARG A 201 27.18 -5.39 5.93
C ARG A 201 25.72 -5.52 6.34
N ILE A 202 25.23 -4.58 7.14
CA ILE A 202 23.79 -4.46 7.43
C ILE A 202 23.10 -3.90 6.19
N LEU A 203 22.11 -4.61 5.67
CA LEU A 203 21.31 -4.19 4.52
C LEU A 203 20.08 -3.40 4.98
N GLY A 204 19.56 -3.73 6.16
CA GLY A 204 18.43 -3.04 6.75
C GLY A 204 17.76 -3.81 7.88
N LYS A 205 16.84 -3.15 8.54
CA LYS A 205 16.03 -3.69 9.64
C LYS A 205 14.79 -4.42 9.10
N ALA A 206 14.52 -5.62 9.58
CA ALA A 206 13.24 -6.29 9.36
C ALA A 206 12.14 -5.60 10.16
N VAL A 207 11.09 -5.14 9.48
CA VAL A 207 10.01 -4.35 10.09
C VAL A 207 8.68 -5.10 10.14
N ALA A 208 8.46 -6.05 9.24
CA ALA A 208 7.30 -6.92 9.19
C ALA A 208 7.56 -8.12 8.28
N PHE A 209 6.67 -9.08 8.25
CA PHE A 209 6.70 -10.18 7.31
C PHE A 209 5.28 -10.64 6.96
N THR A 210 5.15 -11.32 5.84
CA THR A 210 3.93 -12.01 5.43
C THR A 210 4.21 -13.49 5.33
N SER A 211 3.36 -14.28 5.96
CA SER A 211 3.41 -15.74 5.98
C SER A 211 2.18 -16.33 5.32
N THR A 212 2.35 -17.43 4.60
CA THR A 212 1.23 -18.22 4.09
C THR A 212 0.79 -19.23 5.14
N VAL A 213 -0.53 -19.43 5.26
CA VAL A 213 -1.06 -20.49 6.13
C VAL A 213 -0.62 -21.85 5.60
N ARG A 214 -0.08 -22.69 6.47
CA ARG A 214 0.40 -24.05 6.16
C ARG A 214 -0.44 -25.09 6.86
#